data_d7ae94dd57013a96579749a087c7548b
#
_entry.id   d7ae94dd57013a96579749a087c7548b
#
_cell.length_a   1.000
_cell.length_b   1.000
_cell.length_c   1.000
_cell.angle_alpha   90.00
_cell.angle_beta   90.00
_cell.angle_gamma   90.00
#
_symmetry.space_group_name_H-M   'P 1'
#
loop_
_entity.id
_entity.type
_entity.pdbx_description
1 polymer ?
#
loop_
_entity_poly.entity_id
_entity_poly.type
_entity_poly.pdbx_seq_one_letter_code
_entity_poly.pdbx_strand_id
1 'polypeptide(L)'
;TQLNRLDDYADKVLYYVRSENAEKDYSFGKVNLKTIINKTAVKNKDIILSNNISLNVHDIDTYVNTDAKWLEFIVNQIISNSIKYKKTSGEAYIEVYSEQRQDSGTDKVGYAVLHIKDNGIGIPAKDIDKVFIKSYTGSNGRNNAKSTGMGLYIAKNMCGKLGHNIEIKSIEGEYTEVEITFYGDSYYNPVNIEKSDIIK
;
A
#
# COMPACT_ATOMS: atom_id res chain seq x y z
N THR A 1 -15.62 9.21 15.88
CA THR A 1 -16.73 10.17 15.69
C THR A 1 -17.06 10.33 14.21
N GLN A 2 -18.21 10.92 13.82
CA GLN A 2 -18.58 11.20 12.43
C GLN A 2 -17.62 12.21 11.77
N LEU A 3 -17.07 13.14 12.54
CA LEU A 3 -16.06 14.13 12.11
C LEU A 3 -14.80 13.46 11.56
N ASN A 4 -14.23 12.49 12.28
CA ASN A 4 -13.03 11.77 11.83
C ASN A 4 -13.26 11.01 10.51
N ARG A 5 -14.51 10.61 10.23
CA ARG A 5 -14.87 9.95 8.96
C ARG A 5 -14.94 10.93 7.79
N LEU A 6 -15.42 12.15 8.03
CA LEU A 6 -15.46 13.21 7.02
C LEU A 6 -14.05 13.63 6.66
N ASP A 7 -13.16 13.75 7.64
CA ASP A 7 -11.75 14.07 7.42
C ASP A 7 -11.05 12.95 6.63
N ASP A 8 -11.22 11.67 7.00
CA ASP A 8 -10.69 10.52 6.25
C ASP A 8 -11.23 10.46 4.81
N TYR A 9 -12.48 10.83 4.60
CA TYR A 9 -13.08 10.86 3.27
C TYR A 9 -12.57 12.05 2.46
N ALA A 10 -12.51 13.22 3.07
CA ALA A 10 -11.96 14.44 2.45
C ALA A 10 -10.50 14.24 2.03
N ASP A 11 -9.68 13.64 2.91
CA ASP A 11 -8.30 13.29 2.60
C ASP A 11 -8.21 12.35 1.40
N LYS A 12 -9.02 11.30 1.34
CA LYS A 12 -9.05 10.37 0.19
C LYS A 12 -9.45 11.05 -1.11
N VAL A 13 -10.44 11.93 -1.08
CA VAL A 13 -10.87 12.71 -2.25
C VAL A 13 -9.79 13.70 -2.67
N LEU A 14 -9.17 14.39 -1.73
CA LEU A 14 -8.05 15.31 -2.01
C LEU A 14 -6.84 14.57 -2.59
N TYR A 15 -6.50 13.41 -2.04
CA TYR A 15 -5.44 12.56 -2.59
C TYR A 15 -5.81 12.03 -3.99
N TYR A 16 -7.06 11.65 -4.22
CA TYR A 16 -7.53 11.25 -5.54
C TYR A 16 -7.39 12.39 -6.56
N VAL A 17 -7.90 13.57 -6.25
CA VAL A 17 -7.82 14.76 -7.14
C VAL A 17 -6.36 15.18 -7.38
N ARG A 18 -5.53 15.16 -6.34
CA ARG A 18 -4.09 15.40 -6.47
C ARG A 18 -3.42 14.33 -7.31
N SER A 19 -3.84 13.07 -7.19
CA SER A 19 -3.28 11.97 -7.97
C SER A 19 -3.55 12.09 -9.46
N GLU A 20 -4.69 12.64 -9.87
CA GLU A 20 -5.00 12.88 -11.29
C GLU A 20 -4.16 14.02 -11.89
N ASN A 21 -3.72 14.97 -11.08
CA ASN A 21 -2.95 16.14 -11.51
C ASN A 21 -1.48 16.12 -11.06
N ALA A 22 -1.02 15.02 -10.45
CA ALA A 22 0.21 14.96 -9.68
C ALA A 22 1.50 14.87 -10.51
N GLU A 23 1.44 14.79 -11.84
CA GLU A 23 2.63 14.67 -12.69
C GLU A 23 3.66 15.81 -12.48
N LYS A 24 3.26 16.89 -11.83
CA LYS A 24 4.12 18.06 -11.54
C LYS A 24 4.67 18.12 -10.10
N ASP A 25 4.20 17.27 -9.19
CA ASP A 25 4.45 17.41 -7.74
C ASP A 25 5.15 16.21 -7.07
N TYR A 26 5.67 15.24 -7.85
CA TYR A 26 6.41 14.12 -7.25
C TYR A 26 7.81 14.55 -6.83
N SER A 27 8.18 14.24 -5.59
CA SER A 27 9.52 14.43 -5.05
C SER A 27 10.20 13.07 -4.85
N PHE A 28 10.78 12.53 -5.92
CA PHE A 28 11.52 11.27 -5.85
C PHE A 28 12.82 11.42 -5.08
N GLY A 29 13.11 10.44 -4.24
CA GLY A 29 14.36 10.37 -3.48
C GLY A 29 14.59 9.01 -2.88
N LYS A 30 15.77 8.83 -2.30
CA LYS A 30 16.14 7.61 -1.57
C LYS A 30 15.39 7.60 -0.24
N VAL A 31 14.44 6.67 -0.09
CA VAL A 31 13.55 6.54 1.07
C VAL A 31 13.84 5.22 1.79
N ASN A 32 14.03 5.28 3.11
CA ASN A 32 14.13 4.09 3.94
C ASN A 32 12.73 3.59 4.31
N LEU A 33 12.39 2.35 3.95
CA LEU A 33 11.09 1.74 4.21
C LEU A 33 10.74 1.71 5.70
N LYS A 34 11.73 1.46 6.58
CA LYS A 34 11.54 1.47 8.03
C LYS A 34 11.00 2.81 8.53
N THR A 35 11.49 3.91 7.95
CA THR A 35 11.01 5.26 8.31
C THR A 35 9.53 5.43 7.96
N ILE A 36 9.10 4.96 6.81
CA ILE A 36 7.69 5.03 6.37
C ILE A 36 6.80 4.19 7.27
N ILE A 37 7.22 2.95 7.55
CA ILE A 37 6.46 2.03 8.41
C ILE A 37 6.33 2.59 9.83
N ASN A 38 7.42 3.12 10.40
CA ASN A 38 7.38 3.71 11.73
C ASN A 38 6.43 4.92 11.80
N LYS A 39 6.45 5.82 10.83
CA LYS A 39 5.51 6.94 10.75
C LYS A 39 4.06 6.45 10.69
N THR A 40 3.79 5.46 9.86
CA THR A 40 2.44 4.90 9.71
C THR A 40 1.99 4.17 10.98
N ALA A 41 2.90 3.45 11.64
CA ALA A 41 2.63 2.79 12.92
C ALA A 41 2.26 3.80 14.02
N VAL A 42 3.01 4.90 14.14
CA VAL A 42 2.72 5.98 15.08
C VAL A 42 1.35 6.60 14.79
N LYS A 43 1.05 6.89 13.53
CA LYS A 43 -0.25 7.46 13.12
C LYS A 43 -1.44 6.56 13.48
N ASN A 44 -1.27 5.25 13.43
CA ASN A 44 -2.32 4.26 13.70
C ASN A 44 -2.23 3.66 15.12
N LYS A 45 -1.33 4.13 15.98
CA LYS A 45 -1.03 3.51 17.28
C LYS A 45 -2.28 3.27 18.13
N ASP A 46 -3.09 4.30 18.34
CA ASP A 46 -4.24 4.23 19.23
C ASP A 46 -5.29 3.23 18.72
N ILE A 47 -5.50 3.19 17.40
CA ILE A 47 -6.46 2.28 16.79
C ILE A 47 -5.94 0.84 16.77
N ILE A 48 -4.64 0.62 16.58
CA ILE A 48 -3.99 -0.69 16.68
C ILE A 48 -4.14 -1.23 18.11
N LEU A 49 -3.79 -0.44 19.13
CA LEU A 49 -3.89 -0.82 20.54
C LEU A 49 -5.34 -1.09 20.97
N SER A 50 -6.27 -0.20 20.62
CA SER A 50 -7.69 -0.35 20.98
C SER A 50 -8.36 -1.56 20.30
N ASN A 51 -7.79 -2.08 19.23
CA ASN A 51 -8.25 -3.28 18.54
C ASN A 51 -7.47 -4.55 18.93
N ASN A 52 -6.55 -4.48 19.89
CA ASN A 52 -5.69 -5.59 20.32
C ASN A 52 -4.98 -6.26 19.13
N ILE A 53 -4.36 -5.46 18.25
CA ILE A 53 -3.61 -5.94 17.10
C ILE A 53 -2.11 -5.87 17.43
N SER A 54 -1.36 -6.95 17.19
CA SER A 54 0.09 -6.96 17.26
C SER A 54 0.66 -6.50 15.92
N LEU A 55 1.48 -5.44 15.92
CA LEU A 55 2.22 -5.00 14.73
C LEU A 55 3.67 -5.49 14.84
N ASN A 56 4.03 -6.46 14.00
CA ASN A 56 5.36 -7.07 13.96
C ASN A 56 6.12 -6.52 12.75
N VAL A 57 7.22 -5.82 13.00
CA VAL A 57 8.06 -5.24 11.95
C VAL A 57 9.45 -5.83 12.04
N HIS A 58 9.92 -6.49 10.98
CA HIS A 58 11.25 -7.12 10.93
C HIS A 58 11.82 -7.04 9.50
N ASP A 59 13.15 -7.17 9.40
CA ASP A 59 13.89 -7.23 8.12
C ASP A 59 13.52 -6.13 7.11
N ILE A 60 13.44 -4.87 7.57
CA ILE A 60 12.91 -3.75 6.78
C ILE A 60 13.94 -2.62 6.53
N ASP A 61 15.24 -2.87 6.78
CA ASP A 61 16.27 -1.85 6.52
C ASP A 61 16.62 -1.77 5.03
N THR A 62 15.62 -1.44 4.23
CA THR A 62 15.70 -1.37 2.77
C THR A 62 15.43 0.06 2.30
N TYR A 63 16.27 0.54 1.37
CA TYR A 63 16.10 1.83 0.70
C TYR A 63 15.53 1.62 -0.69
N VAL A 64 14.56 2.47 -1.04
CA VAL A 64 13.92 2.49 -2.36
C VAL A 64 13.90 3.91 -2.93
N ASN A 65 13.85 4.03 -4.25
CA ASN A 65 13.67 5.33 -4.91
C ASN A 65 12.18 5.57 -5.14
N THR A 66 11.60 6.54 -4.41
CA THR A 66 10.16 6.81 -4.43
C THR A 66 9.86 8.20 -3.87
N ASP A 67 8.61 8.61 -3.92
CA ASP A 67 8.11 9.75 -3.15
C ASP A 67 7.65 9.29 -1.76
N ALA A 68 8.31 9.78 -0.71
CA ALA A 68 8.07 9.38 0.66
C ALA A 68 6.62 9.68 1.13
N LYS A 69 6.05 10.79 0.70
CA LYS A 69 4.70 11.22 1.10
C LYS A 69 3.63 10.33 0.48
N TRP A 70 3.80 9.99 -0.80
CA TRP A 70 2.87 9.11 -1.49
C TRP A 70 3.00 7.67 -1.01
N LEU A 71 4.22 7.19 -0.76
CA LEU A 71 4.42 5.86 -0.19
C LEU A 71 3.81 5.74 1.22
N GLU A 72 3.97 6.77 2.07
CA GLU A 72 3.32 6.80 3.39
C GLU A 72 1.79 6.70 3.27
N PHE A 73 1.18 7.40 2.32
CA PHE A 73 -0.24 7.30 2.05
C PHE A 73 -0.65 5.88 1.62
N ILE A 74 0.07 5.27 0.66
CA ILE A 74 -0.20 3.90 0.18
C ILE A 74 -0.15 2.90 1.33
N VAL A 75 0.93 2.92 2.12
CA VAL A 75 1.12 2.04 3.28
C VAL A 75 0.01 2.25 4.31
N ASN A 76 -0.37 3.51 4.57
CA ASN A 76 -1.47 3.82 5.49
C ASN A 76 -2.82 3.24 5.01
N GLN A 77 -3.11 3.24 3.70
CA GLN A 77 -4.33 2.62 3.17
C GLN A 77 -4.33 1.10 3.39
N ILE A 78 -3.18 0.44 3.23
CA ILE A 78 -3.04 -1.01 3.43
C ILE A 78 -3.21 -1.35 4.91
N ILE A 79 -2.46 -0.70 5.81
CA ILE A 79 -2.56 -0.94 7.27
C ILE A 79 -3.97 -0.63 7.80
N SER A 80 -4.61 0.44 7.33
CA SER A 80 -5.99 0.76 7.68
C SER A 80 -6.97 -0.34 7.25
N ASN A 81 -6.74 -0.98 6.10
CA ASN A 81 -7.54 -2.13 5.67
C ASN A 81 -7.29 -3.35 6.58
N SER A 82 -6.04 -3.68 6.89
CA SER A 82 -5.70 -4.77 7.81
C SER A 82 -6.35 -4.61 9.19
N ILE A 83 -6.35 -3.38 9.73
CA ILE A 83 -7.05 -3.07 10.99
C ILE A 83 -8.56 -3.28 10.86
N LYS A 84 -9.14 -2.81 9.76
CA LYS A 84 -10.58 -2.84 9.51
C LYS A 84 -11.12 -4.26 9.32
N TYR A 85 -10.36 -5.11 8.65
CA TYR A 85 -10.73 -6.47 8.30
C TYR A 85 -10.05 -7.53 9.18
N LYS A 86 -9.60 -7.12 10.38
CA LYS A 86 -9.05 -8.05 11.36
C LYS A 86 -10.06 -9.14 11.69
N LYS A 87 -9.57 -10.30 12.10
CA LYS A 87 -10.43 -11.37 12.61
C LYS A 87 -11.10 -10.96 13.93
N THR A 88 -12.26 -11.55 14.21
CA THR A 88 -13.06 -11.24 15.40
C THR A 88 -12.72 -12.13 16.60
N SER A 89 -11.99 -13.23 16.40
CA SER A 89 -11.59 -14.19 17.43
C SER A 89 -10.11 -14.52 17.34
N GLY A 90 -9.47 -14.76 18.49
CA GLY A 90 -8.05 -15.05 18.61
C GLY A 90 -7.18 -13.80 18.47
N GLU A 91 -5.86 -13.99 18.42
CA GLU A 91 -4.90 -12.91 18.29
C GLU A 91 -4.86 -12.38 16.85
N ALA A 92 -5.06 -11.08 16.70
CA ALA A 92 -4.91 -10.38 15.44
C ALA A 92 -3.50 -9.80 15.32
N TYR A 93 -2.86 -9.97 14.17
CA TYR A 93 -1.55 -9.36 13.91
C TYR A 93 -1.45 -8.82 12.50
N ILE A 94 -0.54 -7.85 12.36
CA ILE A 94 -0.05 -7.34 11.09
C ILE A 94 1.47 -7.53 11.10
N GLU A 95 2.00 -8.20 10.10
CA GLU A 95 3.40 -8.46 9.89
C GLU A 95 3.89 -7.61 8.72
N VAL A 96 5.03 -6.92 8.91
CA VAL A 96 5.63 -6.06 7.88
C VAL A 96 7.10 -6.38 7.75
N TYR A 97 7.54 -6.75 6.55
CA TYR A 97 8.93 -7.03 6.24
C TYR A 97 9.27 -6.65 4.79
N SER A 98 10.53 -6.61 4.45
CA SER A 98 10.99 -6.41 3.08
C SER A 98 12.04 -7.43 2.69
N GLU A 99 12.05 -7.77 1.42
CA GLU A 99 13.08 -8.63 0.83
C GLU A 99 13.66 -7.97 -0.42
N GLN A 100 14.90 -8.32 -0.72
CA GLN A 100 15.54 -7.96 -1.98
C GLN A 100 15.58 -9.19 -2.88
N ARG A 101 15.13 -9.04 -4.11
CA ARG A 101 15.16 -10.10 -5.13
C ARG A 101 16.04 -9.66 -6.29
N GLN A 102 16.74 -10.62 -6.89
CA GLN A 102 17.49 -10.41 -8.13
C GLN A 102 16.69 -10.98 -9.28
N ASP A 103 16.66 -10.26 -10.40
CA ASP A 103 16.06 -10.79 -11.62
C ASP A 103 16.97 -11.88 -12.20
N SER A 104 16.43 -13.07 -12.38
CA SER A 104 17.17 -14.27 -12.83
C SER A 104 17.52 -14.26 -14.33
N GLY A 105 17.19 -13.20 -15.05
CA GLY A 105 17.29 -13.15 -16.53
C GLY A 105 18.24 -12.11 -17.12
N THR A 106 18.66 -11.11 -16.37
CA THR A 106 19.55 -10.04 -16.87
C THR A 106 20.51 -9.58 -15.79
N ASP A 107 21.76 -9.30 -16.18
CA ASP A 107 22.77 -8.81 -15.27
C ASP A 107 22.29 -7.57 -14.49
N LYS A 108 22.04 -7.74 -13.20
CA LYS A 108 22.22 -6.72 -12.16
C LYS A 108 21.09 -5.77 -11.76
N VAL A 109 19.85 -5.93 -12.12
CA VAL A 109 18.83 -5.06 -11.51
C VAL A 109 18.03 -5.82 -10.46
N GLY A 110 18.46 -5.68 -9.22
CA GLY A 110 17.67 -6.14 -8.07
C GLY A 110 16.45 -5.24 -7.87
N TYR A 111 15.37 -5.82 -7.35
CA TYR A 111 14.20 -5.10 -6.91
C TYR A 111 13.90 -5.43 -5.44
N ALA A 112 13.27 -4.49 -4.75
CA ALA A 112 12.82 -4.69 -3.38
C ALA A 112 11.32 -4.97 -3.36
N VAL A 113 10.88 -5.81 -2.44
CA VAL A 113 9.46 -6.08 -2.19
C VAL A 113 9.15 -5.77 -0.73
N LEU A 114 8.18 -4.91 -0.50
CA LEU A 114 7.60 -4.66 0.82
C LEU A 114 6.36 -5.53 0.98
N HIS A 115 6.33 -6.33 2.03
CA HIS A 115 5.23 -7.19 2.41
C HIS A 115 4.49 -6.61 3.60
N ILE A 116 3.17 -6.54 3.50
CA ILE A 116 2.26 -6.19 4.60
C ILE A 116 1.20 -7.28 4.65
N LYS A 117 1.28 -8.14 5.66
CA LYS A 117 0.45 -9.32 5.83
C LYS A 117 -0.34 -9.24 7.12
N ASP A 118 -1.62 -9.51 7.06
CA ASP A 118 -2.49 -9.66 8.22
C ASP A 118 -3.14 -11.04 8.27
N ASN A 119 -3.45 -11.50 9.47
CA ASN A 119 -4.20 -12.72 9.68
C ASN A 119 -5.71 -12.45 9.86
N GLY A 120 -6.24 -11.50 9.13
CA GLY A 120 -7.63 -11.09 9.17
C GLY A 120 -8.61 -12.08 8.55
N ILE A 121 -9.78 -11.57 8.17
CA ILE A 121 -10.84 -12.40 7.57
C ILE A 121 -10.56 -12.85 6.13
N GLY A 122 -9.47 -12.37 5.54
CA GLY A 122 -9.11 -12.68 4.15
C GLY A 122 -10.10 -12.13 3.13
N ILE A 123 -9.83 -12.43 1.86
CA ILE A 123 -10.63 -12.00 0.71
C ILE A 123 -11.11 -13.24 -0.06
N PRO A 124 -12.42 -13.37 -0.32
CA PRO A 124 -12.94 -14.44 -1.17
C PRO A 124 -12.28 -14.44 -2.55
N ALA A 125 -11.95 -15.61 -3.09
CA ALA A 125 -11.28 -15.74 -4.39
C ALA A 125 -11.98 -14.98 -5.52
N LYS A 126 -13.32 -14.96 -5.54
CA LYS A 126 -14.15 -14.23 -6.52
C LYS A 126 -14.00 -12.70 -6.47
N ASP A 127 -13.45 -12.17 -5.36
CA ASP A 127 -13.31 -10.74 -5.10
C ASP A 127 -11.86 -10.26 -5.32
N ILE A 128 -10.84 -11.15 -5.32
CA ILE A 128 -9.41 -10.80 -5.39
C ILE A 128 -9.10 -9.91 -6.61
N ASP A 129 -9.53 -10.29 -7.79
CA ASP A 129 -9.25 -9.54 -9.03
C ASP A 129 -9.95 -8.17 -9.07
N LYS A 130 -10.91 -7.93 -8.16
CA LYS A 130 -11.74 -6.73 -8.13
C LYS A 130 -11.38 -5.74 -7.04
N VAL A 131 -10.50 -6.10 -6.10
CA VAL A 131 -10.19 -5.25 -4.94
C VAL A 131 -9.57 -3.90 -5.31
N PHE A 132 -8.96 -3.82 -6.49
CA PHE A 132 -8.38 -2.58 -7.02
C PHE A 132 -9.34 -1.81 -7.95
N ILE A 133 -10.58 -2.28 -8.15
CA ILE A 133 -11.58 -1.57 -8.96
C ILE A 133 -12.17 -0.41 -8.13
N LYS A 134 -12.35 0.75 -8.78
CA LYS A 134 -12.93 1.95 -8.16
C LYS A 134 -14.29 1.64 -7.54
N SER A 135 -14.47 2.06 -6.27
CA SER A 135 -15.70 1.89 -5.50
C SER A 135 -16.14 0.43 -5.26
N TYR A 136 -15.27 -0.53 -5.52
CA TYR A 136 -15.55 -1.93 -5.21
C TYR A 136 -15.36 -2.21 -3.73
N THR A 137 -16.37 -2.78 -3.07
CA THR A 137 -16.36 -3.02 -1.61
C THR A 137 -16.40 -4.50 -1.24
N GLY A 138 -16.41 -5.41 -2.20
CA GLY A 138 -16.43 -6.85 -1.96
C GLY A 138 -17.61 -7.35 -1.09
N SER A 139 -17.66 -8.65 -0.88
CA SER A 139 -18.68 -9.28 -0.02
C SER A 139 -18.56 -8.83 1.44
N ASN A 140 -17.33 -8.75 1.95
CA ASN A 140 -17.04 -8.35 3.33
C ASN A 140 -17.20 -6.84 3.56
N GLY A 141 -17.01 -6.03 2.52
CA GLY A 141 -17.14 -4.57 2.61
C GLY A 141 -18.58 -4.06 2.59
N ARG A 142 -19.50 -4.78 1.96
CA ARG A 142 -20.95 -4.43 1.92
C ARG A 142 -21.60 -4.49 3.29
N ASN A 143 -21.16 -5.40 4.13
CA ASN A 143 -21.65 -5.54 5.52
C ASN A 143 -21.03 -4.50 6.46
N ASN A 144 -20.04 -3.74 5.99
CA ASN A 144 -19.35 -2.74 6.76
C ASN A 144 -19.60 -1.35 6.16
N ALA A 145 -20.57 -0.62 6.72
CA ALA A 145 -20.99 0.73 6.28
C ALA A 145 -19.86 1.78 6.19
N LYS A 146 -18.61 1.39 6.56
CA LYS A 146 -17.42 2.24 6.55
C LYS A 146 -16.55 2.07 5.28
N SER A 147 -16.96 1.26 4.29
CA SER A 147 -16.15 0.95 3.11
C SER A 147 -16.53 1.82 1.92
N THR A 148 -15.61 2.65 1.43
CA THR A 148 -15.83 3.47 0.22
C THR A 148 -15.36 2.76 -1.06
N GLY A 149 -14.57 1.67 -0.94
CA GLY A 149 -13.93 1.00 -2.08
C GLY A 149 -12.90 1.85 -2.83
N MET A 150 -12.44 2.97 -2.23
CA MET A 150 -11.49 3.88 -2.86
C MET A 150 -10.03 3.64 -2.44
N GLY A 151 -9.79 3.09 -1.23
CA GLY A 151 -8.45 3.02 -0.66
C GLY A 151 -7.44 2.23 -1.51
N LEU A 152 -7.75 0.97 -1.82
CA LEU A 152 -6.87 0.12 -2.64
C LEU A 152 -6.81 0.58 -4.10
N TYR A 153 -7.91 1.10 -4.65
CA TYR A 153 -7.92 1.71 -5.98
C TYR A 153 -6.91 2.87 -6.08
N ILE A 154 -6.94 3.81 -5.12
CA ILE A 154 -5.99 4.93 -5.07
C ILE A 154 -4.56 4.40 -4.88
N ALA A 155 -4.35 3.44 -3.97
CA ALA A 155 -3.05 2.82 -3.75
C ALA A 155 -2.47 2.21 -5.03
N LYS A 156 -3.29 1.47 -5.82
CA LYS A 156 -2.87 0.88 -7.11
C LYS A 156 -2.48 1.95 -8.12
N ASN A 157 -3.31 2.99 -8.28
CA ASN A 157 -3.03 4.08 -9.21
C ASN A 157 -1.75 4.83 -8.83
N MET A 158 -1.55 5.08 -7.52
CA MET A 158 -0.35 5.76 -7.04
C MET A 158 0.90 4.91 -7.21
N CYS A 159 0.85 3.61 -6.91
CA CYS A 159 1.95 2.70 -7.20
C CYS A 159 2.34 2.76 -8.68
N GLY A 160 1.38 2.67 -9.59
CA GLY A 160 1.64 2.76 -11.02
C GLY A 160 2.29 4.07 -11.45
N LYS A 161 1.81 5.22 -10.91
CA LYS A 161 2.40 6.54 -11.19
C LYS A 161 3.81 6.72 -10.61
N LEU A 162 4.12 6.04 -9.52
CA LEU A 162 5.47 6.01 -8.93
C LEU A 162 6.39 4.96 -9.59
N GLY A 163 5.93 4.23 -10.61
CA GLY A 163 6.70 3.16 -11.25
C GLY A 163 6.81 1.89 -10.40
N HIS A 164 5.92 1.70 -9.43
CA HIS A 164 5.87 0.53 -8.55
C HIS A 164 4.72 -0.40 -8.94
N ASN A 165 4.87 -1.69 -8.64
CA ASN A 165 3.77 -2.63 -8.73
C ASN A 165 3.17 -2.89 -7.34
N ILE A 166 1.87 -3.19 -7.30
CA ILE A 166 1.17 -3.64 -6.09
C ILE A 166 0.32 -4.85 -6.43
N GLU A 167 0.47 -5.89 -5.63
CA GLU A 167 -0.26 -7.15 -5.75
C GLU A 167 -0.89 -7.53 -4.42
N ILE A 168 -1.90 -8.39 -4.47
CA ILE A 168 -2.56 -8.90 -3.28
C ILE A 168 -2.72 -10.41 -3.38
N LYS A 169 -2.40 -11.10 -2.29
CA LYS A 169 -2.60 -12.52 -2.08
C LYS A 169 -3.46 -12.70 -0.85
N SER A 170 -4.44 -13.57 -0.91
CA SER A 170 -5.32 -13.78 0.24
C SER A 170 -5.99 -15.15 0.17
N ILE A 171 -6.23 -15.70 1.37
CA ILE A 171 -7.09 -16.86 1.57
C ILE A 171 -8.18 -16.44 2.54
N GLU A 172 -9.44 -16.65 2.14
CA GLU A 172 -10.60 -16.32 2.96
C GLU A 172 -10.55 -17.08 4.29
N GLY A 173 -10.71 -16.36 5.39
CA GLY A 173 -10.62 -16.89 6.75
C GLY A 173 -9.21 -17.02 7.31
N GLU A 174 -8.15 -16.81 6.52
CA GLU A 174 -6.77 -17.04 6.95
C GLU A 174 -5.92 -15.79 6.97
N TYR A 175 -5.75 -15.12 5.82
CA TYR A 175 -4.86 -13.96 5.72
C TYR A 175 -5.14 -13.08 4.49
N THR A 176 -4.61 -11.85 4.56
CA THR A 176 -4.39 -10.99 3.40
C THR A 176 -2.94 -10.51 3.41
N GLU A 177 -2.26 -10.57 2.27
CA GLU A 177 -0.91 -10.08 2.07
C GLU A 177 -0.88 -9.15 0.86
N VAL A 178 -0.37 -7.94 1.08
CA VAL A 178 -0.14 -6.94 0.03
C VAL A 178 1.36 -6.83 -0.21
N GLU A 179 1.77 -6.99 -1.45
CA GLU A 179 3.16 -6.85 -1.90
C GLU A 179 3.30 -5.57 -2.73
N ILE A 180 4.28 -4.72 -2.37
CA ILE A 180 4.66 -3.57 -3.19
C ILE A 180 6.07 -3.82 -3.72
N THR A 181 6.21 -3.88 -5.04
CA THR A 181 7.50 -4.09 -5.72
C THR A 181 8.08 -2.75 -6.16
N PHE A 182 9.31 -2.49 -5.74
CA PHE A 182 10.12 -1.32 -6.10
C PHE A 182 11.23 -1.78 -7.03
N TYR A 183 11.18 -1.34 -8.27
CA TYR A 183 12.22 -1.67 -9.25
C TYR A 183 13.45 -0.79 -9.06
N GLY A 184 14.65 -1.32 -9.34
CA GLY A 184 15.91 -0.60 -9.15
C GLY A 184 16.03 0.67 -10.02
N ASP A 185 16.96 1.56 -9.63
CA ASP A 185 17.14 2.92 -10.16
C ASP A 185 17.29 3.05 -11.69
N SER A 186 17.64 1.97 -12.39
CA SER A 186 17.92 2.00 -13.82
C SER A 186 16.68 1.86 -14.71
N TYR A 187 15.49 1.56 -14.18
CA TYR A 187 14.34 1.20 -15.01
C TYR A 187 13.11 2.09 -14.89
N TYR A 188 12.92 2.86 -13.81
CA TYR A 188 11.74 3.70 -13.69
C TYR A 188 12.00 5.00 -12.93
N ASN A 189 12.54 5.96 -13.65
CA ASN A 189 12.29 7.35 -13.33
C ASN A 189 11.34 7.89 -14.42
N PRO A 190 10.04 8.07 -14.15
CA PRO A 190 9.09 8.58 -15.15
C PRO A 190 9.50 9.94 -15.72
N VAL A 191 10.36 10.70 -15.01
CA VAL A 191 10.97 11.94 -15.50
C VAL A 191 12.00 11.69 -16.61
N ASN A 192 12.59 10.49 -16.72
CA ASN A 192 13.58 10.18 -17.75
C ASN A 192 12.97 9.62 -19.04
N ILE A 193 11.72 9.17 -19.05
CA ILE A 193 11.04 8.65 -20.24
C ILE A 193 10.74 9.79 -21.22
N GLU A 194 10.37 10.98 -20.73
CA GLU A 194 10.10 12.14 -21.59
C GLU A 194 11.34 12.78 -22.24
N LYS A 195 12.56 12.49 -21.73
CA LYS A 195 13.80 13.06 -22.30
C LYS A 195 14.46 12.16 -23.35
N SER A 196 14.19 10.87 -23.37
CA SER A 196 14.79 9.95 -24.34
C SER A 196 13.96 9.79 -25.63
N ASP A 197 12.66 10.07 -25.61
CA ASP A 197 11.77 9.92 -26.76
C ASP A 197 11.57 11.21 -27.59
N ILE A 198 12.18 12.32 -27.16
CA ILE A 198 12.12 13.61 -27.88
C ILE A 198 13.30 13.81 -28.85
N ILE A 199 14.24 12.85 -28.88
CA ILE A 199 15.37 12.88 -29.81
C ILE A 199 15.30 11.66 -30.76
N LYS A 200 14.30 11.68 -31.62
CA LYS A 200 14.33 10.99 -32.92
C LYS A 200 13.50 11.76 -33.94
#